data_3119c7e9cd3b1ac30659519e1219c290
#
_entry.id   3119c7e9cd3b1ac30659519e1219c290
#
_cell.length_a   1.000
_cell.length_b   1.000
_cell.length_c   1.000
_cell.angle_alpha   90.00
_cell.angle_beta   90.00
_cell.angle_gamma   90.00
#
_symmetry.space_group_name_H-M   'P 1'
#
loop_
_entity.id
_entity.type
_entity.pdbx_description
1 polymer ?
#
loop_
_entity_poly.entity_id
_entity_poly.type
_entity_poly.pdbx_seq_one_letter_code
_entity_poly.pdbx_strand_id
1 'polypeptide(L)'
;MITVTLTRQIANANAKANPKAKAIRGLITLPLEQGTRTFDTLENADCLIPAGTYPLRLTWSPRFKKNMPLIDEVPDREGIRIHMGTKPEHSEGCVLVSYEALCNIIVLFNQRKKWYEESELRIRIDEQ
;
A
#
# COMPACT_ATOMS: atom_id res chain seq x y z
N MET A 1 13.04 -13.01 1.08
CA MET A 1 12.27 -11.78 0.76
C MET A 1 10.79 -12.09 0.59
N ILE A 2 9.93 -11.33 1.24
CA ILE A 2 8.48 -11.51 1.16
C ILE A 2 7.86 -10.40 0.32
N THR A 3 6.91 -10.79 -0.53
CA THR A 3 6.21 -9.86 -1.42
C THR A 3 4.77 -9.67 -0.96
N VAL A 4 4.42 -8.43 -0.65
CA VAL A 4 3.04 -7.98 -0.52
C VAL A 4 2.58 -7.59 -1.92
N THR A 5 1.40 -8.02 -2.32
CA THR A 5 0.88 -7.74 -3.67
C THR A 5 -0.31 -6.79 -3.60
N LEU A 6 -0.23 -5.69 -4.34
CA LEU A 6 -1.35 -4.78 -4.56
C LEU A 6 -1.80 -4.94 -6.01
N THR A 7 -3.05 -5.34 -6.20
CA THR A 7 -3.64 -5.46 -7.53
C THR A 7 -4.66 -4.34 -7.73
N ARG A 8 -4.36 -3.42 -8.64
CA ARG A 8 -5.25 -2.31 -8.99
C ARG A 8 -6.30 -2.74 -10.00
N GLN A 9 -7.54 -2.33 -9.77
CA GLN A 9 -8.65 -2.60 -10.69
C GLN A 9 -8.83 -1.42 -11.67
N ILE A 10 -7.83 -1.17 -12.51
CA ILE A 10 -7.85 -0.06 -13.47
C ILE A 10 -8.83 -0.32 -14.62
N ALA A 11 -9.06 -1.59 -14.96
CA ALA A 11 -10.02 -1.98 -16.01
C ALA A 11 -11.47 -1.68 -15.64
N ASN A 12 -11.74 -1.20 -14.43
CA ASN A 12 -13.06 -0.71 -14.07
C ASN A 12 -13.32 0.61 -14.80
N ALA A 13 -13.96 0.51 -15.97
CA ALA A 13 -14.20 1.63 -16.88
C ALA A 13 -14.91 2.82 -16.21
N ASN A 14 -15.58 2.59 -15.09
CA ASN A 14 -16.30 3.64 -14.36
C ASN A 14 -15.34 4.66 -13.71
N ALA A 15 -14.14 4.28 -13.36
CA ALA A 15 -13.16 5.20 -12.80
C ALA A 15 -12.63 6.19 -13.84
N LYS A 16 -12.60 5.78 -15.13
CA LYS A 16 -12.17 6.64 -16.24
C LYS A 16 -13.33 7.43 -16.86
N ALA A 17 -14.53 6.88 -16.79
CA ALA A 17 -15.73 7.49 -17.39
C ALA A 17 -16.38 8.55 -16.50
N ASN A 18 -16.09 8.54 -15.19
CA ASN A 18 -16.65 9.52 -14.26
C ASN A 18 -15.51 10.43 -13.76
N PRO A 19 -15.40 11.69 -14.26
CA PRO A 19 -14.34 12.60 -13.85
C PRO A 19 -14.39 12.99 -12.36
N LYS A 20 -15.47 12.65 -11.66
CA LYS A 20 -15.57 12.84 -10.20
C LYS A 20 -15.12 11.62 -9.42
N ALA A 21 -15.01 10.46 -10.07
CA ALA A 21 -14.53 9.24 -9.43
C ALA A 21 -13.01 9.15 -9.54
N LYS A 22 -12.30 9.93 -8.73
CA LYS A 22 -10.84 9.93 -8.67
C LYS A 22 -10.27 8.72 -7.95
N ALA A 23 -11.11 7.76 -7.59
CA ALA A 23 -10.73 6.60 -6.81
C ALA A 23 -10.36 5.43 -7.70
N ILE A 24 -9.17 4.89 -7.50
CA ILE A 24 -8.75 3.59 -8.02
C ILE A 24 -8.84 2.59 -6.87
N ARG A 25 -9.71 1.60 -7.01
CA ARG A 25 -9.84 0.53 -6.04
C ARG A 25 -8.88 -0.59 -6.36
N GLY A 26 -8.42 -1.27 -5.32
CA GLY A 26 -7.54 -2.42 -5.46
C GLY A 26 -7.67 -3.37 -4.30
N LEU A 27 -6.86 -4.43 -4.33
CA LEU A 27 -6.77 -5.43 -3.28
C LEU A 27 -5.30 -5.60 -2.90
N ILE A 28 -5.02 -5.49 -1.60
CA ILE A 28 -3.69 -5.78 -1.06
C ILE A 28 -3.71 -7.14 -0.37
N THR A 29 -2.78 -8.00 -0.74
CA THR A 29 -2.67 -9.37 -0.23
C THR A 29 -1.44 -9.49 0.65
N LEU A 30 -1.65 -9.91 1.90
CA LEU A 30 -0.62 -10.02 2.92
C LEU A 30 -0.33 -11.49 3.25
N PRO A 31 0.91 -11.95 3.04
CA PRO A 31 1.31 -13.32 3.40
C PRO A 31 1.69 -13.40 4.89
N LEU A 32 0.68 -13.44 5.75
CA LEU A 32 0.86 -13.56 7.19
C LEU A 32 1.17 -15.01 7.60
N GLU A 33 1.78 -15.19 8.77
CA GLU A 33 2.11 -16.54 9.29
C GLU A 33 0.86 -17.42 9.44
N GLN A 34 -0.24 -16.84 9.89
CA GLN A 34 -1.50 -17.57 10.10
C GLN A 34 -2.31 -17.79 8.81
N GLY A 35 -1.82 -17.32 7.68
CA GLY A 35 -2.46 -17.46 6.38
C GLY A 35 -2.58 -16.14 5.64
N THR A 36 -2.79 -16.23 4.35
CA THR A 36 -2.93 -15.06 3.47
C THR A 36 -4.23 -14.32 3.75
N ARG A 37 -4.15 -12.99 3.90
CA ARG A 37 -5.31 -12.12 4.03
C ARG A 37 -5.29 -11.04 2.97
N THR A 38 -6.47 -10.67 2.50
CA THR A 38 -6.66 -9.67 1.44
C THR A 38 -7.59 -8.57 1.95
N PHE A 39 -7.21 -7.32 1.67
CA PHE A 39 -7.96 -6.13 2.09
C PHE A 39 -8.14 -5.18 0.92
N ASP A 40 -9.20 -4.37 0.98
CA ASP A 40 -9.44 -3.33 0.00
C ASP A 40 -8.43 -2.19 0.12
N THR A 41 -8.07 -1.61 -1.01
CA THR A 41 -7.23 -0.41 -1.09
C THR A 41 -7.92 0.68 -1.89
N LEU A 42 -7.49 1.91 -1.67
CA LEU A 42 -7.96 3.08 -2.38
C LEU A 42 -6.78 3.97 -2.72
N GLU A 43 -6.71 4.42 -3.97
CA GLU A 43 -5.71 5.35 -4.43
C GLU A 43 -6.34 6.49 -5.20
N ASN A 44 -5.63 7.62 -5.31
CA ASN A 44 -6.06 8.75 -6.11
C ASN A 44 -5.59 8.55 -7.56
N ALA A 45 -6.53 8.50 -8.49
CA ALA A 45 -6.24 8.29 -9.91
C ALA A 45 -5.33 9.35 -10.52
N ASP A 46 -5.37 10.57 -9.98
CA ASP A 46 -4.56 11.70 -10.47
C ASP A 46 -3.10 11.65 -10.02
N CYS A 47 -2.79 10.82 -9.03
CA CYS A 47 -1.48 10.80 -8.36
C CYS A 47 -0.89 9.40 -8.23
N LEU A 48 -1.34 8.45 -9.04
CA LEU A 48 -0.86 7.06 -8.93
C LEU A 48 0.65 6.96 -9.09
N ILE A 49 1.28 6.17 -8.23
CA ILE A 49 2.66 5.75 -8.46
C ILE A 49 2.69 4.68 -9.55
N PRO A 50 3.79 4.56 -10.30
CA PRO A 50 3.86 3.55 -11.37
C PRO A 50 3.71 2.12 -10.84
N ALA A 51 3.08 1.24 -11.61
CA ALA A 51 3.10 -0.18 -11.34
C ALA A 51 4.55 -0.68 -11.35
N GLY A 52 4.84 -1.66 -10.51
CA GLY A 52 6.19 -2.18 -10.36
C GLY A 52 6.42 -2.75 -8.98
N THR A 53 7.67 -3.05 -8.66
CA THR A 53 8.07 -3.62 -7.38
C THR A 53 8.95 -2.63 -6.62
N TYR A 54 8.61 -2.39 -5.37
CA TYR A 54 9.29 -1.41 -4.52
C TYR A 54 9.65 -2.02 -3.17
N PRO A 55 10.76 -1.59 -2.55
CA PRO A 55 11.01 -1.93 -1.15
C PRO A 55 9.88 -1.41 -0.25
N LEU A 56 9.45 -2.22 0.69
CA LEU A 56 8.44 -1.85 1.68
C LEU A 56 9.11 -1.86 3.05
N ARG A 57 9.16 -0.70 3.69
CA ARG A 57 9.88 -0.49 4.94
C ARG A 57 8.96 0.07 6.01
N LEU A 58 9.29 -0.17 7.26
CA LEU A 58 8.59 0.44 8.39
C LEU A 58 9.50 1.53 8.96
N THR A 59 9.13 2.78 8.76
CA THR A 59 9.95 3.92 9.18
C THR A 59 9.12 4.97 9.91
N TRP A 60 9.81 5.83 10.68
CA TRP A 60 9.17 6.94 11.37
C TRP A 60 8.54 7.93 10.40
N SER A 61 7.29 8.27 10.64
CA SER A 61 6.56 9.29 9.89
C SER A 61 6.40 10.55 10.73
N PRO A 62 7.00 11.67 10.33
CA PRO A 62 6.79 12.94 11.03
C PRO A 62 5.32 13.38 11.05
N ARG A 63 4.59 13.09 9.96
CA ARG A 63 3.17 13.44 9.83
C ARG A 63 2.30 12.66 10.82
N PHE A 64 2.50 11.35 10.91
CA PHE A 64 1.68 10.48 11.76
C PHE A 64 2.28 10.28 13.17
N LYS A 65 3.51 10.73 13.39
CA LYS A 65 4.25 10.62 14.67
C LYS A 65 4.32 9.18 15.19
N LYS A 66 4.58 8.24 14.29
CA LYS A 66 4.77 6.82 14.58
C LYS A 66 5.40 6.13 13.38
N ASN A 67 5.84 4.89 13.58
CA ASN A 67 6.35 4.08 12.48
C ASN A 67 5.20 3.66 11.57
N MET A 68 5.36 3.93 10.28
CA MET A 68 4.35 3.66 9.25
C MET A 68 4.99 2.97 8.05
N PRO A 69 4.24 2.12 7.33
CA PRO A 69 4.75 1.51 6.11
C PRO A 69 5.14 2.57 5.08
N LEU A 70 6.35 2.44 4.54
CA LEU A 70 6.90 3.31 3.50
C LEU A 70 7.11 2.47 2.24
N ILE A 71 6.56 2.94 1.11
CA ILE A 71 6.89 2.41 -0.21
C ILE A 71 8.07 3.23 -0.70
N ASP A 72 9.26 2.62 -0.65
CA ASP A 72 10.51 3.32 -0.93
C ASP A 72 10.93 3.23 -2.39
N GLU A 73 11.86 4.07 -2.78
CA GLU A 73 12.44 4.08 -4.13
C GLU A 73 11.41 4.30 -5.25
N VAL A 74 10.33 5.04 -4.95
CA VAL A 74 9.38 5.46 -5.99
C VAL A 74 9.99 6.58 -6.82
N PRO A 75 10.04 6.46 -8.17
CA PRO A 75 10.65 7.49 -9.01
C PRO A 75 10.05 8.87 -8.77
N ASP A 76 10.92 9.86 -8.57
CA ASP A 76 10.58 11.29 -8.42
C ASP A 76 9.65 11.61 -7.24
N ARG A 77 9.52 10.70 -6.28
CA ARG A 77 8.65 10.89 -5.11
C ARG A 77 9.31 10.39 -3.83
N GLU A 78 8.99 11.04 -2.74
CA GLU A 78 9.39 10.64 -1.40
C GLU A 78 8.17 10.60 -0.47
N GLY A 79 8.27 9.82 0.60
CA GLY A 79 7.22 9.78 1.61
C GLY A 79 5.93 9.09 1.17
N ILE A 80 5.98 8.22 0.17
CA ILE A 80 4.82 7.44 -0.26
C ILE A 80 4.59 6.34 0.76
N ARG A 81 3.43 6.36 1.40
CA ARG A 81 3.11 5.44 2.50
C ARG A 81 1.80 4.71 2.29
N ILE A 82 1.62 3.63 3.04
CA ILE A 82 0.33 3.00 3.22
C ILE A 82 -0.23 3.55 4.53
N HIS A 83 -1.40 4.19 4.48
CA HIS A 83 -2.03 4.75 5.67
C HIS A 83 -3.55 4.69 5.59
N MET A 84 -4.21 5.04 6.68
CA MET A 84 -5.67 5.06 6.72
C MET A 84 -6.24 6.20 5.90
N GLY A 85 -7.36 5.93 5.24
CA GLY A 85 -8.12 6.95 4.53
C GLY A 85 -9.34 6.34 3.87
N THR A 86 -10.37 7.15 3.66
CA THR A 86 -11.66 6.73 3.11
C THR A 86 -12.04 7.45 1.82
N LYS A 87 -11.28 8.48 1.44
CA LYS A 87 -11.54 9.29 0.26
C LYS A 87 -10.26 9.44 -0.56
N PRO A 88 -10.36 9.41 -1.91
CA PRO A 88 -9.17 9.56 -2.75
C PRO A 88 -8.39 10.84 -2.48
N GLU A 89 -9.05 11.92 -2.05
CA GLU A 89 -8.40 13.17 -1.70
C GLU A 89 -7.41 13.05 -0.53
N HIS A 90 -7.52 11.99 0.28
CA HIS A 90 -6.56 11.70 1.36
C HIS A 90 -5.23 11.15 0.83
N SER A 91 -5.13 10.90 -0.47
CA SER A 91 -3.94 10.34 -1.10
C SER A 91 -3.30 11.33 -2.06
N GLU A 92 -1.98 11.54 -1.90
CA GLU A 92 -1.13 12.22 -2.88
C GLU A 92 -0.10 11.20 -3.43
N GLY A 93 -0.59 10.03 -3.81
CA GLY A 93 0.22 8.89 -4.24
C GLY A 93 0.27 7.75 -3.23
N CYS A 94 -0.14 7.99 -1.99
CA CYS A 94 -0.18 6.97 -0.95
C CYS A 94 -1.29 5.95 -1.21
N VAL A 95 -1.11 4.75 -0.66
CA VAL A 95 -2.13 3.70 -0.70
C VAL A 95 -2.96 3.79 0.57
N LEU A 96 -4.27 3.96 0.42
CA LEU A 96 -5.19 4.09 1.55
C LEU A 96 -5.80 2.73 1.88
N VAL A 97 -5.84 2.42 3.15
CA VAL A 97 -6.38 1.15 3.67
C VAL A 97 -7.24 1.40 4.92
N SER A 98 -7.98 0.37 5.33
CA SER A 98 -8.71 0.38 6.60
C SER A 98 -7.74 0.28 7.78
N TYR A 99 -8.22 0.61 8.97
CA TYR A 99 -7.46 0.41 10.21
C TYR A 99 -7.07 -1.06 10.38
N GLU A 100 -8.01 -1.98 10.12
CA GLU A 100 -7.74 -3.41 10.21
C GLU A 100 -6.59 -3.84 9.28
N ALA A 101 -6.62 -3.38 8.03
CA ALA A 101 -5.57 -3.69 7.07
C ALA A 101 -4.22 -3.12 7.53
N LEU A 102 -4.19 -1.88 8.00
CA LEU A 102 -2.97 -1.25 8.50
C LEU A 102 -2.37 -2.04 9.67
N CYS A 103 -3.21 -2.44 10.63
CA CYS A 103 -2.77 -3.27 11.77
C CYS A 103 -2.14 -4.59 11.30
N ASN A 104 -2.74 -5.24 10.31
CA ASN A 104 -2.21 -6.49 9.76
C ASN A 104 -0.89 -6.29 9.01
N ILE A 105 -0.72 -5.16 8.32
CA ILE A 105 0.55 -4.83 7.69
C ILE A 105 1.64 -4.64 8.74
N ILE A 106 1.35 -3.94 9.83
CA ILE A 106 2.30 -3.77 10.95
C ILE A 106 2.64 -5.12 11.58
N VAL A 107 1.65 -5.99 11.75
CA VAL A 107 1.88 -7.36 12.25
C VAL A 107 2.84 -8.11 11.34
N LEU A 108 2.69 -7.98 10.01
CA LEU A 108 3.58 -8.64 9.05
C LEU A 108 5.04 -8.17 9.24
N PHE A 109 5.27 -6.87 9.40
CA PHE A 109 6.61 -6.34 9.68
C PHE A 109 7.18 -6.93 10.97
N ASN A 110 6.37 -6.99 12.04
CA ASN A 110 6.80 -7.50 13.34
C ASN A 110 7.10 -9.00 13.30
N GLN A 111 6.31 -9.79 12.56
CA GLN A 111 6.54 -11.21 12.37
C GLN A 111 7.88 -11.45 11.67
N ARG A 112 8.17 -10.68 10.63
CA ARG A 112 9.42 -10.80 9.90
C ARG A 112 10.62 -10.40 10.75
N LYS A 113 10.53 -9.31 11.48
CA LYS A 113 11.60 -8.83 12.36
C LYS A 113 11.97 -9.83 13.46
N LYS A 114 10.97 -10.57 13.97
CA LYS A 114 11.18 -11.55 15.05
C LYS A 114 12.00 -12.76 14.61
N TRP A 115 11.83 -13.21 13.37
CA TRP A 115 12.41 -14.47 12.89
C TRP A 115 13.62 -14.31 11.99
N TYR A 116 13.84 -13.11 11.43
CA TYR A 116 14.89 -12.86 10.45
C TYR A 116 15.55 -11.52 10.73
N GLU A 117 16.88 -11.52 10.89
CA GLU A 117 17.65 -10.30 11.11
C GLU A 117 17.57 -9.34 9.92
N GLU A 118 17.39 -9.88 8.72
CA GLU A 118 17.18 -9.11 7.50
C GLU A 118 15.80 -9.44 6.95
N SER A 119 14.79 -8.76 7.46
CA SER A 119 13.42 -8.91 6.95
C SER A 119 13.15 -7.89 5.85
N GLU A 120 13.53 -8.23 4.63
CA GLU A 120 13.17 -7.40 3.49
C GLU A 120 11.77 -7.75 3.02
N LEU A 121 10.90 -6.76 3.12
CA LEU A 121 9.59 -6.80 2.48
C LEU A 121 9.65 -5.96 1.22
N ARG A 122 8.87 -6.36 0.24
CA ARG A 122 8.63 -5.56 -0.96
C ARG A 122 7.15 -5.58 -1.30
N ILE A 123 6.70 -4.55 -1.98
CA ILE A 123 5.36 -4.49 -2.53
C ILE A 123 5.44 -4.55 -4.05
N ARG A 124 4.66 -5.45 -4.65
CA ARG A 124 4.47 -5.49 -6.09
C ARG A 124 3.10 -4.92 -6.40
N ILE A 125 3.08 -3.92 -7.25
CA ILE A 125 1.86 -3.26 -7.69
C ILE A 125 1.58 -3.68 -9.12
N ASP A 126 0.49 -4.42 -9.31
CA ASP A 126 0.01 -4.91 -10.60
C ASP A 126 -1.28 -4.18 -10.98
N GLU A 127 -1.48 -3.98 -12.27
CA GLU A 127 -2.69 -3.40 -12.83
C GLU A 127 -3.50 -4.45 -13.60
N GLN A 128 -4.78 -4.50 -13.33
CA GLN A 128 -5.72 -5.35 -14.06
C GLN A 128 -6.68 -4.53 -14.90
#